data_194de3d8509c3a5379daca882434e01d
#
_entry.id   194de3d8509c3a5379daca882434e01d
#
_cell.length_a   1.000
_cell.length_b   1.000
_cell.length_c   1.000
_cell.angle_alpha   90.00
_cell.angle_beta   90.00
_cell.angle_gamma   90.00
#
_symmetry.space_group_name_H-M   'P 1'
#
loop_
_entity.id
_entity.type
_entity.pdbx_description
1 polymer ?
#
loop_
_entity_poly.entity_id
_entity_poly.type
_entity_poly.pdbx_seq_one_letter_code
_entity_poly.pdbx_strand_id
1 'polypeptide(L)'
;MQSPGEYAETWIRDGGTRPGPDFDRLYNAWLNDFEARGVGRVGFGYLLLRLPDAASTRGTAPGLRRLERLPDALGHNPAGLGAHLAECLAAHDWQAATDDARLLRTNLTVASDVTEERHYWPGQSDPTLMTLHQGSGFGRSVPLDTALAGLVGACDGDLAVGAIIGALAQLLDADEPALAAELLPKVRALLVDGFLK
;
A
#
# COMPACT_ATOMS: atom_id res chain seq x y z
N MET A 1 -4.38 13.14 11.23
CA MET A 1 -4.57 13.06 12.70
C MET A 1 -5.02 14.42 13.19
N GLN A 2 -6.10 14.45 13.98
CA GLN A 2 -6.70 15.67 14.52
C GLN A 2 -6.34 15.81 16.00
N SER A 3 -6.32 17.05 16.50
CA SER A 3 -6.32 17.31 17.94
C SER A 3 -7.69 16.96 18.54
N PRO A 4 -7.79 16.71 19.85
CA PRO A 4 -9.08 16.50 20.52
C PRO A 4 -10.07 17.63 20.26
N GLY A 5 -9.61 18.89 20.25
CA GLY A 5 -10.45 20.05 19.97
C GLY A 5 -11.00 20.08 18.55
N GLU A 6 -10.15 19.89 17.53
CA GLU A 6 -10.59 19.80 16.13
C GLU A 6 -11.57 18.65 15.90
N TYR A 7 -11.33 17.50 16.54
CA TYR A 7 -12.23 16.36 16.46
C TYR A 7 -13.60 16.67 17.08
N ALA A 8 -13.63 17.19 18.29
CA ALA A 8 -14.87 17.56 18.98
C ALA A 8 -15.66 18.61 18.21
N GLU A 9 -14.99 19.67 17.72
CA GLU A 9 -15.64 20.72 16.92
C GLU A 9 -16.27 20.15 15.64
N THR A 10 -15.52 19.31 14.91
CA THR A 10 -16.02 18.68 13.67
C THR A 10 -17.30 17.92 13.92
N TRP A 11 -17.32 17.03 14.91
CA TRP A 11 -18.48 16.17 15.16
C TRP A 11 -19.67 16.90 15.78
N ILE A 12 -19.45 17.94 16.59
CA ILE A 12 -20.54 18.77 17.14
C ILE A 12 -21.22 19.55 16.01
N ARG A 13 -20.43 20.10 15.05
CA ARG A 13 -20.97 20.80 13.88
C ARG A 13 -21.71 19.85 12.93
N ASP A 14 -21.13 18.69 12.67
CA ASP A 14 -21.71 17.65 11.81
C ASP A 14 -23.03 17.11 12.38
N GLY A 15 -23.14 17.07 13.70
CA GLY A 15 -24.40 16.81 14.43
C GLY A 15 -25.43 17.94 14.38
N GLY A 16 -25.14 19.03 13.65
CA GLY A 16 -26.05 20.15 13.42
C GLY A 16 -26.10 21.20 14.54
N THR A 17 -25.23 21.11 15.55
CA THR A 17 -25.19 22.09 16.64
C THR A 17 -24.51 23.38 16.15
N ARG A 18 -25.24 24.49 16.26
CA ARG A 18 -24.74 25.82 15.89
C ARG A 18 -23.91 26.42 17.03
N PRO A 19 -22.98 27.38 16.73
CA PRO A 19 -22.27 28.12 17.75
C PRO A 19 -23.20 28.76 18.76
N GLY A 20 -22.92 28.57 20.05
CA GLY A 20 -23.73 29.08 21.16
C GLY A 20 -23.56 28.24 22.44
N PRO A 21 -24.30 28.51 23.49
CA PRO A 21 -24.15 27.85 24.81
C PRO A 21 -24.19 26.33 24.75
N ASP A 22 -25.03 25.74 23.89
CA ASP A 22 -25.08 24.29 23.72
C ASP A 22 -23.84 23.72 23.06
N PHE A 23 -23.29 24.41 22.06
CA PHE A 23 -22.01 24.06 21.44
C PHE A 23 -20.89 24.07 22.50
N ASP A 24 -20.79 25.14 23.27
CA ASP A 24 -19.75 25.30 24.28
C ASP A 24 -19.86 24.21 25.37
N ARG A 25 -21.06 23.88 25.77
CA ARG A 25 -21.31 22.82 26.75
C ARG A 25 -20.87 21.45 26.22
N LEU A 26 -21.24 21.11 24.99
CA LEU A 26 -20.83 19.85 24.35
C LEU A 26 -19.32 19.80 24.14
N TYR A 27 -18.74 20.88 23.62
CA TYR A 27 -17.30 20.97 23.36
C TYR A 27 -16.49 20.75 24.64
N ASN A 28 -16.84 21.44 25.72
CA ASN A 28 -16.18 21.26 27.02
C ASN A 28 -16.36 19.84 27.57
N ALA A 29 -17.54 19.23 27.39
CA ALA A 29 -17.77 17.85 27.81
C ALA A 29 -16.87 16.86 27.07
N TRP A 30 -16.67 17.05 25.76
CA TRP A 30 -15.78 16.22 24.96
C TRP A 30 -14.32 16.41 25.38
N LEU A 31 -13.86 17.65 25.59
CA LEU A 31 -12.48 17.93 26.01
C LEU A 31 -12.17 17.35 27.38
N ASN A 32 -13.10 17.49 28.34
CA ASN A 32 -12.93 16.92 29.69
C ASN A 32 -12.84 15.38 29.65
N ASP A 33 -13.66 14.72 28.81
CA ASP A 33 -13.59 13.27 28.63
C ASP A 33 -12.28 12.83 27.98
N PHE A 34 -11.81 13.55 26.96
CA PHE A 34 -10.52 13.27 26.34
C PHE A 34 -9.36 13.47 27.31
N GLU A 35 -9.38 14.52 28.10
CA GLU A 35 -8.37 14.80 29.13
C GLU A 35 -8.35 13.69 30.19
N ALA A 36 -9.53 13.31 30.69
CA ALA A 36 -9.64 12.24 31.70
C ALA A 36 -9.10 10.87 31.20
N ARG A 37 -9.20 10.64 29.88
CA ARG A 37 -8.66 9.42 29.23
C ARG A 37 -7.26 9.57 28.65
N GLY A 38 -6.62 10.72 28.82
CA GLY A 38 -5.27 10.98 28.30
C GLY A 38 -5.18 10.96 26.76
N VAL A 39 -6.27 11.34 26.05
CA VAL A 39 -6.31 11.35 24.59
C VAL A 39 -5.58 12.57 24.06
N GLY A 40 -4.38 12.40 23.54
CA GLY A 40 -3.59 13.48 22.94
C GLY A 40 -3.88 13.72 21.45
N ARG A 41 -4.36 12.69 20.72
CA ARG A 41 -4.67 12.77 19.28
C ARG A 41 -5.76 11.77 18.91
N VAL A 42 -6.57 12.11 17.90
CA VAL A 42 -7.55 11.23 17.31
C VAL A 42 -7.16 10.89 15.87
N GLY A 43 -7.21 9.63 15.52
CA GLY A 43 -6.92 9.13 14.18
C GLY A 43 -8.05 8.26 13.68
N PHE A 44 -8.19 8.19 12.36
CA PHE A 44 -9.09 7.27 11.68
C PHE A 44 -8.29 6.17 11.03
N GLY A 45 -8.87 4.99 10.91
CA GLY A 45 -8.22 3.86 10.28
C GLY A 45 -9.20 2.76 9.93
N TYR A 46 -8.69 1.79 9.19
CA TYR A 46 -9.39 0.55 8.86
C TYR A 46 -8.80 -0.59 9.67
N LEU A 47 -9.66 -1.40 10.26
CA LEU A 47 -9.27 -2.63 10.94
C LEU A 47 -9.88 -3.80 10.18
N LEU A 48 -9.02 -4.63 9.60
CA LEU A 48 -9.42 -5.86 8.93
C LEU A 48 -9.02 -7.06 9.80
N LEU A 49 -9.98 -7.84 10.20
CA LEU A 49 -9.78 -9.11 10.90
C LEU A 49 -10.28 -10.24 10.02
N ARG A 50 -9.44 -11.23 9.82
CA ARG A 50 -9.78 -12.46 9.07
C ARG A 50 -9.61 -13.67 9.95
N LEU A 51 -10.64 -14.50 10.01
CA LEU A 51 -10.52 -15.84 10.59
C LEU A 51 -9.81 -16.74 9.56
N PRO A 52 -8.67 -17.36 9.88
CA PRO A 52 -8.02 -18.31 8.99
C PRO A 52 -8.92 -19.50 8.74
N ASP A 53 -9.00 -19.97 7.50
CA ASP A 53 -9.66 -21.23 7.18
C ASP A 53 -8.95 -22.40 7.86
N ALA A 54 -9.71 -23.41 8.29
CA ALA A 54 -9.15 -24.61 8.94
C ALA A 54 -8.14 -25.36 8.05
N ALA A 55 -8.19 -25.18 6.74
CA ALA A 55 -7.21 -25.67 5.78
C ALA A 55 -5.90 -24.86 5.78
N SER A 56 -5.98 -23.56 6.04
CA SER A 56 -4.82 -22.65 6.09
C SER A 56 -3.99 -22.84 7.36
N THR A 57 -4.59 -23.35 8.44
CA THR A 57 -3.90 -23.62 9.72
C THR A 57 -2.95 -24.81 9.66
N ARG A 58 -2.96 -25.61 8.58
CA ARG A 58 -2.02 -26.73 8.39
C ARG A 58 -0.69 -26.32 7.76
N GLY A 59 -0.55 -25.09 7.30
CA GLY A 59 0.68 -24.56 6.75
C GLY A 59 1.41 -23.68 7.76
N THR A 60 2.72 -23.75 7.77
CA THR A 60 3.64 -22.94 8.61
C THR A 60 3.75 -21.47 8.18
N ALA A 61 2.87 -20.98 7.31
CA ALA A 61 2.87 -19.59 6.90
C ALA A 61 2.46 -18.70 8.09
N PRO A 62 3.28 -17.70 8.45
CA PRO A 62 2.91 -16.76 9.50
C PRO A 62 1.62 -16.05 9.13
N GLY A 63 0.69 -15.97 10.08
CA GLY A 63 -0.57 -15.24 9.87
C GLY A 63 -0.28 -13.78 9.47
N LEU A 64 -1.08 -13.24 8.57
CA LEU A 64 -0.96 -11.84 8.17
C LEU A 64 -1.13 -10.93 9.39
N ARG A 65 -0.09 -10.19 9.70
CA ARG A 65 -0.09 -9.18 10.76
C ARG A 65 0.55 -7.92 10.20
N ARG A 66 -0.27 -7.02 9.70
CA ARG A 66 0.17 -5.77 9.09
C ARG A 66 -0.45 -4.59 9.83
N LEU A 67 0.37 -3.66 10.24
CA LEU A 67 -0.02 -2.39 10.83
C LEU A 67 0.78 -1.30 10.11
N GLU A 68 0.07 -0.36 9.50
CA GLU A 68 0.72 0.72 8.75
C GLU A 68 -0.01 2.05 8.94
N ARG A 69 0.69 3.13 8.67
CA ARG A 69 0.11 4.47 8.56
C ARG A 69 0.15 4.87 7.10
N LEU A 70 -1.00 5.25 6.57
CA LEU A 70 -1.15 5.80 5.24
C LEU A 70 -1.23 7.32 5.37
N PRO A 71 -0.23 8.08 4.88
CA PRO A 71 -0.20 9.53 5.02
C PRO A 71 -1.12 10.24 4.03
N ASP A 72 -1.37 9.62 2.88
CA ASP A 72 -2.05 10.20 1.75
C ASP A 72 -3.55 9.91 1.75
N ALA A 73 -4.29 10.58 0.87
CA ALA A 73 -5.70 10.30 0.65
C ALA A 73 -5.89 8.93 0.00
N LEU A 74 -7.05 8.31 0.25
CA LEU A 74 -7.42 7.09 -0.46
C LEU A 74 -7.50 7.34 -1.97
N GLY A 75 -7.15 6.33 -2.74
CA GLY A 75 -7.38 6.31 -4.17
C GLY A 75 -8.87 6.29 -4.52
N HIS A 76 -9.16 6.35 -5.82
CA HIS A 76 -10.54 6.30 -6.31
C HIS A 76 -11.12 4.87 -6.22
N ASN A 77 -12.08 4.66 -5.35
CA ASN A 77 -12.68 3.33 -5.08
C ASN A 77 -14.19 3.35 -5.34
N PRO A 78 -14.66 3.35 -6.60
CA PRO A 78 -16.08 3.47 -6.95
C PRO A 78 -16.91 2.27 -6.45
N ALA A 79 -16.32 1.09 -6.35
CA ALA A 79 -16.93 -0.11 -5.79
C ALA A 79 -16.68 -0.30 -4.28
N GLY A 80 -16.07 0.70 -3.63
CA GLY A 80 -15.63 0.64 -2.24
C GLY A 80 -14.27 -0.06 -2.07
N LEU A 81 -13.65 0.17 -0.91
CA LEU A 81 -12.31 -0.36 -0.58
C LEU A 81 -12.29 -1.90 -0.41
N GLY A 82 -13.47 -2.52 -0.20
CA GLY A 82 -13.57 -3.95 0.07
C GLY A 82 -13.05 -4.84 -1.06
N ALA A 83 -13.27 -4.45 -2.33
CA ALA A 83 -12.77 -5.18 -3.49
C ALA A 83 -11.23 -5.19 -3.53
N HIS A 84 -10.61 -4.02 -3.35
CA HIS A 84 -9.15 -3.88 -3.26
C HIS A 84 -8.57 -4.71 -2.11
N LEU A 85 -9.18 -4.67 -0.93
CA LEU A 85 -8.73 -5.47 0.22
C LEU A 85 -8.82 -6.97 -0.05
N ALA A 86 -9.88 -7.44 -0.72
CA ALA A 86 -10.03 -8.84 -1.09
C ALA A 86 -8.92 -9.29 -2.07
N GLU A 87 -8.61 -8.48 -3.07
CA GLU A 87 -7.51 -8.73 -4.02
C GLU A 87 -6.15 -8.78 -3.30
N CYS A 88 -5.85 -7.82 -2.43
CA CYS A 88 -4.62 -7.79 -1.63
C CYS A 88 -4.49 -9.03 -0.72
N LEU A 89 -5.58 -9.49 -0.09
CA LEU A 89 -5.58 -10.70 0.72
C LEU A 89 -5.34 -11.95 -0.12
N ALA A 90 -5.96 -12.06 -1.30
CA ALA A 90 -5.74 -13.17 -2.22
C ALA A 90 -4.28 -13.20 -2.71
N ALA A 91 -3.72 -12.05 -3.06
CA ALA A 91 -2.30 -11.92 -3.43
C ALA A 91 -1.37 -12.28 -2.27
N HIS A 92 -1.70 -11.88 -1.04
CA HIS A 92 -0.95 -12.27 0.15
C HIS A 92 -0.93 -13.79 0.33
N ASP A 93 -2.08 -14.45 0.22
CA ASP A 93 -2.19 -15.89 0.41
C ASP A 93 -1.44 -16.65 -0.68
N TRP A 94 -1.58 -16.18 -1.93
CA TRP A 94 -0.87 -16.77 -3.06
C TRP A 94 0.65 -16.65 -2.90
N GLN A 95 1.17 -15.46 -2.60
CA GLN A 95 2.62 -15.24 -2.46
C GLN A 95 3.19 -15.96 -1.22
N ALA A 96 2.42 -16.10 -0.13
CA ALA A 96 2.84 -16.85 1.05
C ALA A 96 2.98 -18.35 0.79
N ALA A 97 2.20 -18.88 -0.17
CA ALA A 97 2.27 -20.27 -0.62
C ALA A 97 3.21 -20.50 -1.82
N THR A 98 3.86 -19.42 -2.31
CA THR A 98 4.68 -19.42 -3.52
C THR A 98 6.16 -19.20 -3.16
N ASP A 99 7.01 -20.20 -3.46
CA ASP A 99 8.46 -20.05 -3.35
C ASP A 99 9.04 -19.15 -4.45
N ASP A 100 10.31 -18.80 -4.31
CA ASP A 100 10.98 -17.93 -5.27
C ASP A 100 11.12 -18.58 -6.65
N ALA A 101 11.33 -19.89 -6.70
CA ALA A 101 11.43 -20.61 -7.96
C ALA A 101 10.13 -20.58 -8.76
N ARG A 102 8.98 -20.62 -8.09
CA ARG A 102 7.67 -20.45 -8.72
C ARG A 102 7.40 -19.01 -9.11
N LEU A 103 7.76 -18.05 -8.24
CA LEU A 103 7.60 -16.62 -8.54
C LEU A 103 8.41 -16.22 -9.78
N LEU A 104 9.64 -16.70 -9.90
CA LEU A 104 10.49 -16.46 -11.08
C LEU A 104 9.88 -16.99 -12.39
N ARG A 105 9.01 -17.99 -12.33
CA ARG A 105 8.31 -18.56 -13.51
C ARG A 105 6.94 -17.94 -13.75
N THR A 106 6.52 -17.01 -12.92
CA THR A 106 5.21 -16.36 -13.04
C THR A 106 5.29 -15.14 -13.94
N ASN A 107 4.34 -14.99 -14.83
CA ASN A 107 4.14 -13.77 -15.61
C ASN A 107 3.24 -12.83 -14.81
N LEU A 108 3.66 -11.59 -14.66
CA LEU A 108 2.94 -10.58 -13.90
C LEU A 108 2.53 -9.42 -14.81
N THR A 109 1.46 -8.76 -14.45
CA THR A 109 1.01 -7.52 -15.12
C THR A 109 0.93 -6.39 -14.11
N VAL A 110 1.19 -5.17 -14.58
CA VAL A 110 0.93 -3.96 -13.79
C VAL A 110 -0.57 -3.74 -13.69
N ALA A 111 -1.07 -3.40 -12.50
CA ALA A 111 -2.49 -3.08 -12.32
C ALA A 111 -2.86 -1.83 -13.12
N SER A 112 -4.06 -1.81 -13.71
CA SER A 112 -4.48 -0.80 -14.69
C SER A 112 -4.63 0.62 -14.13
N ASP A 113 -4.66 0.77 -12.82
CA ASP A 113 -4.74 2.04 -12.10
C ASP A 113 -3.38 2.55 -11.61
N VAL A 114 -2.30 1.84 -11.93
CA VAL A 114 -0.93 2.22 -11.54
C VAL A 114 -0.33 3.13 -12.60
N THR A 115 0.27 4.22 -12.15
CA THR A 115 1.02 5.16 -12.97
C THR A 115 2.43 5.32 -12.44
N GLU A 116 3.35 5.73 -13.30
CA GLU A 116 4.73 6.04 -12.92
C GLU A 116 5.00 7.52 -13.13
N GLU A 117 5.62 8.16 -12.14
CA GLU A 117 6.10 9.53 -12.17
C GLU A 117 7.63 9.54 -12.19
N ARG A 118 8.23 10.34 -13.08
CA ARG A 118 9.68 10.52 -13.20
C ARG A 118 10.05 11.99 -13.15
N HIS A 119 10.99 12.33 -12.30
CA HIS A 119 11.52 13.68 -12.15
C HIS A 119 12.92 13.77 -12.74
N TYR A 120 13.17 14.85 -13.46
CA TYR A 120 14.44 15.12 -14.12
C TYR A 120 14.97 16.49 -13.69
N TRP A 121 16.27 16.59 -13.50
CA TRP A 121 16.90 17.90 -13.52
C TRP A 121 16.90 18.44 -14.95
N PRO A 122 16.71 19.76 -15.12
CA PRO A 122 16.77 20.37 -16.45
C PRO A 122 18.07 20.01 -17.18
N GLY A 123 17.94 19.45 -18.39
CA GLY A 123 19.08 19.03 -19.22
C GLY A 123 19.68 17.67 -18.90
N GLN A 124 19.15 16.93 -17.94
CA GLN A 124 19.54 15.54 -17.67
C GLN A 124 18.60 14.57 -18.38
N SER A 125 19.15 13.46 -18.89
CA SER A 125 18.39 12.38 -19.54
C SER A 125 17.90 11.33 -18.56
N ASP A 126 18.59 11.17 -17.42
CA ASP A 126 18.26 10.16 -16.43
C ASP A 126 17.39 10.77 -15.32
N PRO A 127 16.32 10.07 -14.90
CA PRO A 127 15.49 10.55 -13.81
C PRO A 127 16.23 10.50 -12.47
N THR A 128 16.04 11.53 -11.66
CA THR A 128 16.58 11.61 -10.28
C THR A 128 15.67 10.98 -9.25
N LEU A 129 14.38 10.87 -9.57
CA LEU A 129 13.37 10.25 -8.73
C LEU A 129 12.34 9.55 -9.63
N MET A 130 12.00 8.34 -9.25
CA MET A 130 10.95 7.55 -9.91
C MET A 130 10.00 7.03 -8.82
N THR A 131 8.70 7.13 -9.04
CA THR A 131 7.69 6.70 -8.08
C THR A 131 6.52 6.05 -8.80
N LEU A 132 6.06 4.90 -8.33
CA LEU A 132 4.77 4.34 -8.70
C LEU A 132 3.67 4.94 -7.84
N HIS A 133 2.54 5.25 -8.46
CA HIS A 133 1.34 5.73 -7.80
C HIS A 133 0.18 4.79 -8.10
N GLN A 134 -0.56 4.41 -7.05
CA GLN A 134 -1.78 3.62 -7.16
C GLN A 134 -2.98 4.57 -7.24
N GLY A 135 -3.77 4.45 -8.30
CA GLY A 135 -4.94 5.30 -8.51
C GLY A 135 -6.16 4.90 -7.69
N SER A 136 -6.23 3.63 -7.25
CA SER A 136 -7.30 3.09 -6.41
C SER A 136 -6.77 2.61 -5.05
N GLY A 137 -7.55 1.80 -4.34
CA GLY A 137 -7.15 1.23 -3.08
C GLY A 137 -6.80 2.30 -2.03
N PHE A 138 -5.65 2.15 -1.44
CA PHE A 138 -5.15 3.09 -0.45
C PHE A 138 -4.37 4.27 -1.05
N GLY A 139 -4.28 4.40 -2.37
CA GLY A 139 -3.54 5.49 -3.02
C GLY A 139 -2.06 5.48 -2.69
N ARG A 140 -1.47 4.28 -2.59
CA ARG A 140 -0.06 4.14 -2.20
C ARG A 140 0.89 4.69 -3.24
N SER A 141 2.04 5.16 -2.76
CA SER A 141 3.17 5.54 -3.58
C SER A 141 4.40 4.73 -3.18
N VAL A 142 5.13 4.22 -4.16
CA VAL A 142 6.33 3.39 -3.95
C VAL A 142 7.49 3.96 -4.72
N PRO A 143 8.60 4.34 -4.07
CA PRO A 143 9.79 4.78 -4.75
C PRO A 143 10.43 3.62 -5.53
N LEU A 144 10.94 3.92 -6.71
CA LEU A 144 11.62 2.96 -7.58
C LEU A 144 13.11 3.31 -7.70
N ASP A 145 13.95 2.29 -7.69
CA ASP A 145 15.27 2.32 -8.28
C ASP A 145 15.22 1.89 -9.75
N THR A 146 16.33 2.00 -10.44
CA THR A 146 16.43 1.68 -11.88
C THR A 146 16.05 0.25 -12.20
N ALA A 147 16.47 -0.71 -11.36
CA ALA A 147 16.19 -2.13 -11.59
C ALA A 147 14.72 -2.46 -11.39
N LEU A 148 14.11 -1.94 -10.33
CA LEU A 148 12.69 -2.13 -10.06
C LEU A 148 11.80 -1.42 -11.09
N ALA A 149 12.18 -0.21 -11.53
CA ALA A 149 11.47 0.50 -12.60
C ALA A 149 11.52 -0.29 -13.92
N GLY A 150 12.69 -0.84 -14.27
CA GLY A 150 12.83 -1.71 -15.44
C GLY A 150 12.00 -2.98 -15.34
N LEU A 151 11.97 -3.63 -14.17
CA LEU A 151 11.17 -4.82 -13.94
C LEU A 151 9.67 -4.51 -14.08
N VAL A 152 9.18 -3.50 -13.38
CA VAL A 152 7.75 -3.11 -13.43
C VAL A 152 7.35 -2.72 -14.85
N GLY A 153 8.18 -1.95 -15.54
CA GLY A 153 7.92 -1.54 -16.93
C GLY A 153 7.85 -2.71 -17.93
N ALA A 154 8.44 -3.85 -17.60
CA ALA A 154 8.41 -5.08 -18.42
C ALA A 154 7.33 -6.08 -17.97
N CYS A 155 6.57 -5.78 -16.90
CA CYS A 155 5.47 -6.62 -16.40
C CYS A 155 4.17 -6.36 -17.21
N ASP A 156 4.13 -6.84 -18.45
CA ASP A 156 2.99 -6.78 -19.37
C ASP A 156 2.23 -8.11 -19.50
N GLY A 157 2.71 -9.16 -18.81
CA GLY A 157 2.15 -10.50 -18.85
C GLY A 157 2.82 -11.44 -19.86
N ASP A 158 3.69 -10.95 -20.73
CA ASP A 158 4.31 -11.75 -21.78
C ASP A 158 5.54 -12.53 -21.27
N LEU A 159 6.30 -11.92 -20.36
CA LEU A 159 7.53 -12.50 -19.82
C LEU A 159 7.39 -12.92 -18.35
N ALA A 160 8.04 -14.03 -18.01
CA ALA A 160 8.18 -14.44 -16.62
C ALA A 160 9.14 -13.51 -15.86
N VAL A 161 8.89 -13.31 -14.56
CA VAL A 161 9.72 -12.45 -13.69
C VAL A 161 11.21 -12.78 -13.80
N GLY A 162 11.58 -14.07 -13.84
CA GLY A 162 12.97 -14.50 -13.97
C GLY A 162 13.61 -14.10 -15.31
N ALA A 163 12.84 -14.17 -16.41
CA ALA A 163 13.34 -13.72 -17.72
C ALA A 163 13.59 -12.20 -17.74
N ILE A 164 12.72 -11.42 -17.11
CA ILE A 164 12.88 -9.97 -16.96
C ILE A 164 14.13 -9.67 -16.12
N ILE A 165 14.32 -10.36 -14.99
CA ILE A 165 15.49 -10.18 -14.12
C ILE A 165 16.78 -10.54 -14.86
N GLY A 166 16.81 -11.64 -15.62
CA GLY A 166 17.97 -12.03 -16.42
C GLY A 166 18.33 -10.99 -17.48
N ALA A 167 17.34 -10.42 -18.18
CA ALA A 167 17.57 -9.34 -19.14
C ALA A 167 18.08 -8.06 -18.47
N LEU A 168 17.53 -7.70 -17.30
CA LEU A 168 17.98 -6.54 -16.51
C LEU A 168 19.41 -6.74 -16.00
N ALA A 169 19.77 -7.94 -15.54
CA ALA A 169 21.13 -8.25 -15.08
C ALA A 169 22.17 -8.01 -16.21
N GLN A 170 21.83 -8.43 -17.43
CA GLN A 170 22.69 -8.16 -18.60
C GLN A 170 22.76 -6.67 -18.94
N LEU A 171 21.64 -5.95 -18.89
CA LEU A 171 21.59 -4.52 -19.20
C LEU A 171 22.35 -3.67 -18.20
N LEU A 172 22.29 -4.03 -16.92
CA LEU A 172 22.88 -3.29 -15.80
C LEU A 172 24.29 -3.77 -15.44
N ASP A 173 24.83 -4.77 -16.16
CA ASP A 173 26.12 -5.43 -15.86
C ASP A 173 26.17 -5.92 -14.39
N ALA A 174 25.09 -6.57 -13.93
CA ALA A 174 24.90 -7.04 -12.57
C ALA A 174 24.88 -8.56 -12.49
N ASP A 175 25.21 -9.11 -11.31
CA ASP A 175 25.07 -10.53 -11.02
C ASP A 175 23.58 -10.91 -10.91
N GLU A 176 23.12 -11.80 -11.80
CA GLU A 176 21.69 -12.18 -11.88
C GLU A 176 21.14 -12.75 -10.55
N PRO A 177 21.82 -13.70 -9.86
CA PRO A 177 21.38 -14.18 -8.55
C PRO A 177 21.27 -13.08 -7.49
N ALA A 178 22.21 -12.15 -7.44
CA ALA A 178 22.19 -11.04 -6.50
C ALA A 178 21.01 -10.09 -6.81
N LEU A 179 20.81 -9.76 -8.09
CA LEU A 179 19.68 -8.92 -8.53
C LEU A 179 18.34 -9.59 -8.24
N ALA A 180 18.22 -10.91 -8.45
CA ALA A 180 17.02 -11.65 -8.11
C ALA A 180 16.74 -11.62 -6.58
N ALA A 181 17.76 -11.83 -5.76
CA ALA A 181 17.64 -11.75 -4.29
C ALA A 181 17.19 -10.35 -3.81
N GLU A 182 17.58 -9.30 -4.52
CA GLU A 182 17.15 -7.92 -4.24
C GLU A 182 15.72 -7.66 -4.70
N LEU A 183 15.35 -8.07 -5.92
CA LEU A 183 14.07 -7.71 -6.55
C LEU A 183 12.90 -8.57 -6.07
N LEU A 184 13.07 -9.86 -5.80
CA LEU A 184 11.96 -10.75 -5.41
C LEU A 184 11.19 -10.27 -4.17
N PRO A 185 11.83 -9.80 -3.09
CA PRO A 185 11.10 -9.22 -1.95
C PRO A 185 10.27 -7.99 -2.34
N LYS A 186 10.79 -7.14 -3.24
CA LYS A 186 10.10 -5.95 -3.73
C LYS A 186 8.88 -6.35 -4.59
N VAL A 187 9.04 -7.33 -5.49
CA VAL A 187 7.93 -7.89 -6.29
C VAL A 187 6.83 -8.45 -5.38
N ARG A 188 7.19 -9.21 -4.34
CA ARG A 188 6.23 -9.72 -3.35
C ARG A 188 5.46 -8.62 -2.64
N ALA A 189 6.14 -7.53 -2.28
CA ALA A 189 5.50 -6.36 -1.69
C ALA A 189 4.51 -5.70 -2.66
N LEU A 190 4.92 -5.49 -3.92
CA LEU A 190 4.07 -4.91 -4.96
C LEU A 190 2.83 -5.77 -5.26
N LEU A 191 2.94 -7.10 -5.22
CA LEU A 191 1.80 -8.02 -5.34
C LEU A 191 0.80 -7.84 -4.18
N VAL A 192 1.30 -7.85 -2.94
CA VAL A 192 0.45 -7.71 -1.73
C VAL A 192 -0.19 -6.33 -1.67
N ASP A 193 0.46 -5.30 -2.18
CA ASP A 193 -0.07 -3.94 -2.22
C ASP A 193 -0.95 -3.65 -3.44
N GLY A 194 -1.07 -4.62 -4.37
CA GLY A 194 -1.95 -4.52 -5.53
C GLY A 194 -1.40 -3.68 -6.68
N PHE A 195 -0.09 -3.44 -6.74
CA PHE A 195 0.57 -2.81 -7.90
C PHE A 195 0.80 -3.79 -9.05
N LEU A 196 1.03 -5.06 -8.71
CA LEU A 196 1.19 -6.15 -9.67
C LEU A 196 0.09 -7.21 -9.46
N LYS A 197 -0.24 -7.89 -10.55
CA LYS A 197 -1.25 -8.97 -10.59
C LYS A 197 -0.72 -10.18 -11.35
#